data_28b981debb26e2c712cbf655aa7f3063
#
_entry.id   28b981debb26e2c712cbf655aa7f3063
#
_cell.length_a   1.000
_cell.length_b   1.000
_cell.length_c   1.000
_cell.angle_alpha   90.00
_cell.angle_beta   90.00
_cell.angle_gamma   90.00
#
_symmetry.space_group_name_H-M   'P 1'
#
loop_
_entity.id
_entity.type
_entity.pdbx_description
1 polymer ?
#
loop_
_entity_poly.entity_id
_entity_poly.type
_entity_poly.pdbx_seq_one_letter_code
_entity_poly.pdbx_strand_id
1 'polypeptide(L)'
;MPKKMIVTHIFPDLDAIGAIWLLIRFHPDFSETGFAFVPAGGTYENQAVDSDPTIIHVDTGMGQFDHHQLTAKTAAAELVFNYLKSQKFITLKHQSALERLVKLIVEIDNFDDCFWPESSADRYDVGLSEIINNLKISGRLNDKELVYQGLILLDAAMAGFLIKIKAEAEIGTGEIFTSRWGKSLAVESKHSLVSKLAQKMGFSLVVRKEPKTGFVSIKSQPKAAIDLKPVFDQLVKADSQASWFFHQSRHIIVNGSRHNPAVKASGLSLKEIVDIVKEI
;
A
#
# COMPACT_ATOMS: atom_id res chain seq x y z
N MET A 1 -24.91 -19.59 -17.09
CA MET A 1 -24.69 -18.31 -17.76
C MET A 1 -23.49 -18.46 -18.68
N PRO A 2 -23.43 -17.79 -19.82
CA PRO A 2 -22.23 -17.80 -20.65
C PRO A 2 -21.03 -17.32 -19.82
N LYS A 3 -19.88 -17.95 -19.99
CA LYS A 3 -18.67 -17.61 -19.24
C LYS A 3 -18.18 -16.24 -19.70
N LYS A 4 -18.11 -15.26 -18.81
CA LYS A 4 -17.58 -13.94 -19.10
C LYS A 4 -16.10 -14.01 -19.47
N MET A 5 -15.63 -13.10 -20.31
CA MET A 5 -14.27 -13.01 -20.79
C MET A 5 -13.75 -11.59 -20.71
N ILE A 6 -12.53 -11.41 -20.25
CA ILE A 6 -11.81 -10.16 -20.34
C ILE A 6 -10.72 -10.30 -21.39
N VAL A 7 -10.70 -9.39 -22.33
CA VAL A 7 -9.73 -9.33 -23.44
C VAL A 7 -8.78 -8.17 -23.19
N THR A 8 -7.49 -8.42 -23.36
CA THR A 8 -6.45 -7.38 -23.30
C THR A 8 -5.36 -7.68 -24.32
N HIS A 9 -4.38 -6.80 -24.44
CA HIS A 9 -3.25 -7.02 -25.34
C HIS A 9 -2.28 -8.09 -24.83
N ILE A 10 -1.53 -8.72 -25.74
CA ILE A 10 -0.40 -9.62 -25.40
C ILE A 10 0.65 -8.84 -24.61
N PHE A 11 1.37 -9.51 -23.71
CA PHE A 11 2.32 -8.89 -22.79
C PHE A 11 1.67 -7.77 -21.94
N PRO A 12 0.59 -8.05 -21.19
CA PRO A 12 -0.12 -7.03 -20.42
C PRO A 12 0.81 -6.38 -19.39
N ASP A 13 0.65 -5.08 -19.24
CA ASP A 13 1.41 -4.26 -18.29
C ASP A 13 0.60 -3.95 -17.03
N LEU A 14 1.06 -2.97 -16.25
CA LEU A 14 0.41 -2.60 -15.00
C LEU A 14 -0.98 -2.02 -15.22
N ASP A 15 -1.20 -1.26 -16.32
CA ASP A 15 -2.51 -0.67 -16.60
C ASP A 15 -3.52 -1.74 -17.03
N ALA A 16 -3.17 -2.56 -18.01
CA ALA A 16 -3.99 -3.69 -18.44
C ALA A 16 -4.36 -4.61 -17.27
N ILE A 17 -3.36 -5.00 -16.46
CA ILE A 17 -3.56 -5.88 -15.29
C ILE A 17 -4.37 -5.17 -14.21
N GLY A 18 -4.18 -3.87 -14.01
CA GLY A 18 -4.95 -3.04 -13.10
C GLY A 18 -6.43 -2.97 -13.45
N ALA A 19 -6.74 -2.79 -14.73
CA ALA A 19 -8.10 -2.81 -15.25
C ALA A 19 -8.77 -4.19 -15.06
N ILE A 20 -8.07 -5.27 -15.38
CA ILE A 20 -8.51 -6.65 -15.15
C ILE A 20 -8.78 -6.89 -13.65
N TRP A 21 -7.85 -6.48 -12.78
CA TRP A 21 -7.95 -6.65 -11.34
C TRP A 21 -9.17 -5.94 -10.76
N LEU A 22 -9.44 -4.71 -11.19
CA LEU A 22 -10.61 -3.94 -10.77
C LEU A 22 -11.91 -4.65 -11.14
N LEU A 23 -12.03 -5.16 -12.36
CA LEU A 23 -13.21 -5.92 -12.79
C LEU A 23 -13.39 -7.19 -11.94
N ILE A 24 -12.34 -7.98 -11.76
CA ILE A 24 -12.43 -9.24 -11.01
C ILE A 24 -12.79 -9.02 -9.53
N ARG A 25 -12.26 -7.97 -8.91
CA ARG A 25 -12.44 -7.75 -7.47
C ARG A 25 -13.70 -6.97 -7.11
N PHE A 26 -14.23 -6.17 -8.01
CA PHE A 26 -15.30 -5.24 -7.68
C PHE A 26 -16.54 -5.36 -8.57
N HIS A 27 -16.44 -5.92 -9.77
CA HIS A 27 -17.62 -6.14 -10.60
C HIS A 27 -18.28 -7.49 -10.26
N PRO A 28 -19.59 -7.53 -9.96
CA PRO A 28 -20.26 -8.75 -9.50
C PRO A 28 -20.19 -9.92 -10.48
N ASP A 29 -20.12 -9.63 -11.77
CA ASP A 29 -20.24 -10.67 -12.83
C ASP A 29 -18.88 -11.18 -13.35
N PHE A 30 -17.74 -10.60 -12.92
CA PHE A 30 -16.42 -10.95 -13.46
C PHE A 30 -15.51 -11.69 -12.48
N SER A 31 -16.02 -12.10 -11.32
CA SER A 31 -15.23 -12.85 -10.33
C SER A 31 -14.67 -14.18 -10.85
N GLU A 32 -15.41 -14.82 -11.78
CA GLU A 32 -15.01 -16.06 -12.46
C GLU A 32 -14.98 -15.84 -13.97
N THR A 33 -13.93 -15.20 -14.48
CA THR A 33 -13.80 -14.86 -15.89
C THR A 33 -12.68 -15.64 -16.58
N GLY A 34 -12.78 -15.79 -17.91
CA GLY A 34 -11.67 -16.19 -18.76
C GLY A 34 -10.87 -14.99 -19.23
N PHE A 35 -9.67 -15.23 -19.77
CA PHE A 35 -8.84 -14.22 -20.40
C PHE A 35 -8.57 -14.59 -21.85
N ALA A 36 -8.57 -13.60 -22.73
CA ALA A 36 -8.03 -13.69 -24.07
C ALA A 36 -7.02 -12.56 -24.30
N PHE A 37 -5.99 -12.85 -25.07
CA PHE A 37 -4.90 -11.92 -25.35
C PHE A 37 -4.83 -11.71 -26.85
N VAL A 38 -4.85 -10.45 -27.28
CA VAL A 38 -4.85 -10.03 -28.67
C VAL A 38 -3.67 -9.09 -28.95
N PRO A 39 -3.21 -8.91 -30.20
CA PRO A 39 -2.26 -7.86 -30.53
C PRO A 39 -2.77 -6.49 -30.05
N ALA A 40 -1.88 -5.57 -29.67
CA ALA A 40 -2.24 -4.22 -29.23
C ALA A 40 -3.19 -3.55 -30.25
N GLY A 41 -4.29 -2.97 -29.74
CA GLY A 41 -5.37 -2.40 -30.55
C GLY A 41 -6.31 -3.42 -31.20
N GLY A 42 -6.03 -4.73 -31.09
CA GLY A 42 -6.87 -5.80 -31.61
C GLY A 42 -8.12 -6.05 -30.76
N THR A 43 -9.08 -6.80 -31.35
CA THR A 43 -10.30 -7.22 -30.69
C THR A 43 -10.43 -8.74 -30.71
N TYR A 44 -11.28 -9.28 -29.84
CA TYR A 44 -11.53 -10.73 -29.75
C TYR A 44 -12.09 -11.23 -31.09
N GLU A 45 -11.41 -12.22 -31.69
CA GLU A 45 -11.79 -12.84 -32.99
C GLU A 45 -12.07 -11.80 -34.12
N ASN A 46 -11.45 -10.62 -34.07
CA ASN A 46 -11.69 -9.49 -34.99
C ASN A 46 -13.16 -9.01 -35.05
N GLN A 47 -13.94 -9.29 -34.02
CA GLN A 47 -15.31 -8.81 -33.92
C GLN A 47 -15.33 -7.31 -33.55
N ALA A 48 -16.46 -6.63 -33.76
CA ALA A 48 -16.61 -5.25 -33.31
C ALA A 48 -16.48 -5.20 -31.77
N VAL A 49 -15.67 -4.27 -31.27
CA VAL A 49 -15.47 -4.08 -29.83
C VAL A 49 -16.80 -3.81 -29.12
N ASP A 50 -16.96 -4.35 -27.93
CA ASP A 50 -18.15 -4.18 -27.08
C ASP A 50 -19.50 -4.63 -27.71
N SER A 51 -19.45 -5.42 -28.79
CA SER A 51 -20.65 -5.98 -29.45
C SER A 51 -21.29 -7.13 -28.68
N ASP A 52 -20.52 -7.88 -27.89
CA ASP A 52 -20.98 -8.96 -27.00
C ASP A 52 -20.84 -8.51 -25.53
N PRO A 53 -21.93 -8.40 -24.75
CA PRO A 53 -21.88 -7.98 -23.35
C PRO A 53 -21.21 -8.99 -22.41
N THR A 54 -20.86 -10.16 -22.90
CA THR A 54 -20.10 -11.17 -22.14
C THR A 54 -18.59 -11.05 -22.32
N ILE A 55 -18.15 -10.22 -23.27
CA ILE A 55 -16.75 -9.98 -23.63
C ILE A 55 -16.43 -8.49 -23.36
N ILE A 56 -15.52 -8.23 -22.44
CA ILE A 56 -15.06 -6.87 -22.13
C ILE A 56 -13.60 -6.73 -22.58
N HIS A 57 -13.34 -5.69 -23.38
CA HIS A 57 -11.99 -5.30 -23.76
C HIS A 57 -11.47 -4.26 -22.75
N VAL A 58 -10.23 -4.42 -22.29
CA VAL A 58 -9.52 -3.46 -21.45
C VAL A 58 -8.13 -3.21 -22.05
N ASP A 59 -7.76 -1.94 -22.14
CA ASP A 59 -6.48 -1.49 -22.66
C ASP A 59 -6.18 -2.03 -24.08
N THR A 60 -7.21 -2.24 -24.87
CA THR A 60 -7.15 -2.67 -26.27
C THR A 60 -8.48 -2.50 -26.97
N GLY A 61 -8.45 -2.44 -28.31
CA GLY A 61 -9.64 -2.46 -29.16
C GLY A 61 -10.37 -1.14 -29.28
N MET A 62 -9.91 -0.06 -28.68
CA MET A 62 -10.49 1.29 -28.71
C MET A 62 -11.96 1.34 -28.22
N GLY A 63 -12.32 0.43 -27.29
CA GLY A 63 -13.66 0.35 -26.70
C GLY A 63 -13.82 1.19 -25.43
N GLN A 64 -14.83 0.83 -24.62
CA GLN A 64 -15.19 1.57 -23.41
C GLN A 64 -14.04 1.71 -22.39
N PHE A 65 -13.19 0.71 -22.25
CA PHE A 65 -12.09 0.66 -21.30
C PHE A 65 -10.73 0.63 -21.98
N ASP A 66 -10.62 1.32 -23.12
CA ASP A 66 -9.36 1.63 -23.79
C ASP A 66 -9.17 3.15 -23.80
N HIS A 67 -7.97 3.61 -23.51
CA HIS A 67 -7.66 5.03 -23.39
C HIS A 67 -6.87 5.59 -24.61
N HIS A 68 -6.38 4.72 -25.49
CA HIS A 68 -5.48 5.11 -26.60
C HIS A 68 -6.10 6.06 -27.61
N GLN A 69 -7.42 6.09 -27.74
CA GLN A 69 -8.16 7.04 -28.59
C GLN A 69 -8.47 8.37 -27.89
N LEU A 70 -8.14 8.51 -26.60
CA LEU A 70 -8.47 9.69 -25.83
C LEU A 70 -7.30 10.68 -25.83
N THR A 71 -7.62 11.97 -25.85
CA THR A 71 -6.63 13.05 -25.69
C THR A 71 -6.37 13.39 -24.22
N ALA A 72 -7.26 12.97 -23.34
CA ALA A 72 -7.13 13.17 -21.91
C ALA A 72 -6.07 12.21 -21.33
N LYS A 73 -5.30 12.71 -20.38
CA LYS A 73 -4.35 11.91 -19.62
C LYS A 73 -5.10 10.98 -18.66
N THR A 74 -5.18 9.71 -19.01
CA THR A 74 -5.90 8.67 -18.28
C THR A 74 -5.27 7.31 -18.57
N ALA A 75 -5.85 6.24 -18.06
CA ALA A 75 -5.42 4.84 -18.23
C ALA A 75 -6.65 3.93 -18.21
N ALA A 76 -6.56 2.72 -18.77
CA ALA A 76 -7.68 1.76 -18.79
C ALA A 76 -8.16 1.42 -17.36
N ALA A 77 -7.24 1.27 -16.41
CA ALA A 77 -7.58 1.07 -15.00
C ALA A 77 -8.41 2.23 -14.43
N GLU A 78 -8.15 3.48 -14.82
CA GLU A 78 -8.95 4.63 -14.38
C GLU A 78 -10.36 4.63 -14.99
N LEU A 79 -10.47 4.26 -16.25
CA LEU A 79 -11.77 4.13 -16.92
C LEU A 79 -12.63 3.06 -16.23
N VAL A 80 -12.07 1.90 -15.96
CA VAL A 80 -12.74 0.82 -15.21
C VAL A 80 -13.09 1.27 -13.80
N PHE A 81 -12.18 1.92 -13.07
CA PHE A 81 -12.44 2.43 -11.73
C PHE A 81 -13.62 3.40 -11.70
N ASN A 82 -13.65 4.36 -12.63
CA ASN A 82 -14.72 5.35 -12.74
C ASN A 82 -16.06 4.69 -13.08
N TYR A 83 -16.07 3.70 -13.96
CA TYR A 83 -17.25 2.89 -14.24
C TYR A 83 -17.75 2.18 -12.98
N LEU A 84 -16.89 1.41 -12.29
CA LEU A 84 -17.28 0.68 -11.09
C LEU A 84 -17.79 1.61 -9.97
N LYS A 85 -17.21 2.80 -9.85
CA LYS A 85 -17.65 3.84 -8.92
C LYS A 85 -19.04 4.37 -9.30
N SER A 86 -19.30 4.64 -10.58
CA SER A 86 -20.61 5.11 -11.07
C SER A 86 -21.71 4.07 -10.85
N GLN A 87 -21.38 2.79 -11.01
CA GLN A 87 -22.27 1.65 -10.74
C GLN A 87 -22.44 1.31 -9.24
N LYS A 88 -21.75 2.05 -8.34
CA LYS A 88 -21.75 1.82 -6.88
C LYS A 88 -21.24 0.43 -6.46
N PHE A 89 -20.41 -0.21 -7.26
CA PHE A 89 -19.77 -1.48 -6.93
C PHE A 89 -18.60 -1.30 -5.95
N ILE A 90 -18.05 -0.09 -5.85
CA ILE A 90 -16.97 0.25 -4.92
C ILE A 90 -17.56 0.80 -3.63
N THR A 91 -17.24 0.16 -2.50
CA THR A 91 -17.65 0.65 -1.19
C THR A 91 -16.79 1.82 -0.74
N LEU A 92 -17.33 2.73 0.09
CA LEU A 92 -16.60 3.87 0.68
C LEU A 92 -15.31 3.45 1.38
N LYS A 93 -15.30 2.25 1.99
CA LYS A 93 -14.11 1.69 2.66
C LYS A 93 -12.94 1.49 1.71
N HIS A 94 -13.19 1.15 0.46
CA HIS A 94 -12.16 0.85 -0.53
C HIS A 94 -11.81 2.05 -1.41
N GLN A 95 -12.73 3.00 -1.54
CA GLN A 95 -12.63 4.09 -2.50
C GLN A 95 -11.31 4.87 -2.41
N SER A 96 -10.97 5.38 -1.22
CA SER A 96 -9.73 6.19 -1.06
C SER A 96 -8.44 5.41 -1.34
N ALA A 97 -8.42 4.11 -1.05
CA ALA A 97 -7.26 3.27 -1.35
C ALA A 97 -7.14 3.01 -2.86
N LEU A 98 -8.27 2.75 -3.52
CA LEU A 98 -8.33 2.59 -4.98
C LEU A 98 -7.96 3.87 -5.71
N GLU A 99 -8.47 5.03 -5.27
CA GLU A 99 -8.11 6.34 -5.85
C GLU A 99 -6.59 6.57 -5.83
N ARG A 100 -5.91 6.20 -4.72
CA ARG A 100 -4.44 6.31 -4.63
C ARG A 100 -3.71 5.33 -5.54
N LEU A 101 -4.20 4.09 -5.63
CA LEU A 101 -3.57 3.06 -6.46
C LEU A 101 -3.76 3.37 -7.95
N VAL A 102 -4.98 3.69 -8.36
CA VAL A 102 -5.30 4.04 -9.76
C VAL A 102 -4.54 5.30 -10.19
N LYS A 103 -4.43 6.31 -9.32
CA LYS A 103 -3.63 7.50 -9.62
C LYS A 103 -2.17 7.14 -9.95
N LEU A 104 -1.56 6.22 -9.19
CA LEU A 104 -0.19 5.77 -9.48
C LEU A 104 -0.10 5.01 -10.80
N ILE A 105 -1.12 4.20 -11.15
CA ILE A 105 -1.16 3.51 -12.44
C ILE A 105 -1.21 4.55 -13.58
N VAL A 106 -2.07 5.55 -13.48
CA VAL A 106 -2.16 6.65 -14.47
C VAL A 106 -0.83 7.40 -14.60
N GLU A 107 -0.18 7.75 -13.48
CA GLU A 107 1.12 8.42 -13.50
C GLU A 107 2.19 7.60 -14.24
N ILE A 108 2.26 6.30 -13.98
CA ILE A 108 3.23 5.39 -14.60
C ILE A 108 2.91 5.18 -16.09
N ASP A 109 1.68 4.90 -16.42
CA ASP A 109 1.23 4.65 -17.79
C ASP A 109 1.48 5.86 -18.72
N ASN A 110 1.36 7.06 -18.17
CA ASN A 110 1.60 8.31 -18.90
C ASN A 110 3.03 8.87 -18.73
N PHE A 111 3.99 8.08 -18.26
CA PHE A 111 5.40 8.46 -18.05
C PHE A 111 5.62 9.64 -17.09
N ASP A 112 4.67 9.92 -16.18
CA ASP A 112 4.86 10.98 -15.17
C ASP A 112 5.87 10.58 -14.09
N ASP A 113 6.13 9.31 -13.92
CA ASP A 113 7.14 8.76 -13.04
C ASP A 113 8.56 9.25 -13.39
N CYS A 114 8.80 9.67 -14.65
CA CYS A 114 10.05 10.33 -15.04
C CYS A 114 10.29 11.65 -14.30
N PHE A 115 9.25 12.29 -13.74
CA PHE A 115 9.34 13.50 -12.94
C PHE A 115 9.43 13.23 -11.42
N TRP A 116 9.42 11.97 -10.99
CA TRP A 116 9.59 11.65 -9.58
C TRP A 116 10.99 12.03 -9.08
N PRO A 117 11.15 12.41 -7.80
CA PRO A 117 12.45 12.73 -7.25
C PRO A 117 13.46 11.60 -7.45
N GLU A 118 14.59 11.90 -8.08
CA GLU A 118 15.64 10.93 -8.42
C GLU A 118 15.07 9.71 -9.18
N SER A 119 14.30 9.99 -10.25
CA SER A 119 13.52 8.98 -11.00
C SER A 119 14.35 7.80 -11.52
N SER A 120 15.65 7.97 -11.76
CA SER A 120 16.57 6.90 -12.20
C SER A 120 17.20 6.09 -11.06
N ALA A 121 16.77 6.27 -9.80
CA ALA A 121 17.37 5.56 -8.68
C ALA A 121 16.83 4.12 -8.58
N ASP A 122 17.72 3.14 -8.33
CA ASP A 122 17.44 1.69 -8.21
C ASP A 122 16.25 1.32 -7.30
N ARG A 123 15.87 2.23 -6.38
CA ARG A 123 14.70 2.01 -5.50
C ARG A 123 13.39 1.92 -6.26
N TYR A 124 13.30 2.46 -7.48
CA TYR A 124 12.11 2.37 -8.32
C TYR A 124 12.08 1.08 -9.12
N ASP A 125 13.25 0.45 -9.43
CA ASP A 125 13.34 -0.81 -10.17
C ASP A 125 12.70 -2.01 -9.44
N VAL A 126 12.41 -1.85 -8.15
CA VAL A 126 11.65 -2.81 -7.35
C VAL A 126 10.20 -2.35 -7.13
N GLY A 127 9.75 -1.35 -7.85
CA GLY A 127 8.35 -0.92 -7.90
C GLY A 127 7.43 -1.97 -8.54
N LEU A 128 6.13 -1.83 -8.35
CA LEU A 128 5.15 -2.79 -8.84
C LEU A 128 5.18 -2.93 -10.37
N SER A 129 5.27 -1.81 -11.09
CA SER A 129 5.36 -1.79 -12.55
C SER A 129 6.59 -2.53 -13.05
N GLU A 130 7.75 -2.20 -12.47
CA GLU A 130 9.01 -2.81 -12.87
C GLU A 130 9.08 -4.30 -12.54
N ILE A 131 8.49 -4.73 -11.42
CA ILE A 131 8.38 -6.16 -11.10
C ILE A 131 7.55 -6.89 -12.17
N ILE A 132 6.41 -6.32 -12.59
CA ILE A 132 5.57 -6.90 -13.64
C ILE A 132 6.34 -6.94 -14.98
N ASN A 133 7.02 -5.86 -15.35
CA ASN A 133 7.85 -5.81 -16.54
C ASN A 133 8.99 -6.83 -16.50
N ASN A 134 9.68 -6.97 -15.39
CA ASN A 134 10.76 -7.93 -15.20
C ASN A 134 10.25 -9.39 -15.26
N LEU A 135 9.05 -9.67 -14.76
CA LEU A 135 8.41 -10.98 -14.92
C LEU A 135 8.14 -11.29 -16.41
N LYS A 136 7.67 -10.31 -17.20
CA LYS A 136 7.52 -10.43 -18.66
C LYS A 136 8.87 -10.73 -19.34
N ILE A 137 9.87 -9.89 -19.10
CA ILE A 137 11.21 -9.99 -19.72
C ILE A 137 11.87 -11.34 -19.39
N SER A 138 11.62 -11.89 -18.20
CA SER A 138 12.17 -13.19 -17.80
C SER A 138 11.74 -14.35 -18.69
N GLY A 139 10.63 -14.21 -19.44
CA GLY A 139 10.06 -15.23 -20.32
C GLY A 139 9.57 -16.50 -19.60
N ARG A 140 9.45 -16.44 -18.26
CA ARG A 140 9.06 -17.62 -17.44
C ARG A 140 7.55 -17.79 -17.32
N LEU A 141 6.79 -16.74 -17.58
CA LEU A 141 5.34 -16.71 -17.45
C LEU A 141 4.69 -16.43 -18.79
N ASN A 142 3.63 -17.12 -19.13
CA ASN A 142 2.72 -16.70 -20.19
C ASN A 142 1.84 -15.55 -19.72
N ASP A 143 1.12 -14.90 -20.63
CA ASP A 143 0.29 -13.71 -20.33
C ASP A 143 -0.74 -13.98 -19.24
N LYS A 144 -1.38 -15.15 -19.24
CA LYS A 144 -2.35 -15.53 -18.22
C LYS A 144 -1.73 -15.69 -16.84
N GLU A 145 -0.56 -16.31 -16.77
CA GLU A 145 0.20 -16.46 -15.52
C GLU A 145 0.68 -15.10 -15.01
N LEU A 146 1.11 -14.22 -15.92
CA LEU A 146 1.51 -12.85 -15.58
C LEU A 146 0.33 -12.07 -14.97
N VAL A 147 -0.87 -12.16 -15.58
CA VAL A 147 -2.08 -11.56 -15.00
C VAL A 147 -2.31 -12.08 -13.58
N TYR A 148 -2.27 -13.40 -13.34
CA TYR A 148 -2.49 -13.94 -11.99
C TYR A 148 -1.46 -13.44 -10.97
N GLN A 149 -0.19 -13.30 -11.34
CA GLN A 149 0.82 -12.72 -10.46
C GLN A 149 0.52 -11.25 -10.17
N GLY A 150 0.15 -10.48 -11.20
CA GLY A 150 -0.24 -9.09 -11.04
C GLY A 150 -1.46 -8.90 -10.14
N LEU A 151 -2.48 -9.76 -10.22
CA LEU A 151 -3.64 -9.74 -9.31
C LEU A 151 -3.20 -9.87 -7.85
N ILE A 152 -2.29 -10.79 -7.53
CA ILE A 152 -1.77 -10.98 -6.17
C ILE A 152 -1.01 -9.74 -5.70
N LEU A 153 -0.19 -9.16 -6.56
CA LEU A 153 0.59 -7.97 -6.25
C LEU A 153 -0.31 -6.75 -6.01
N LEU A 154 -1.37 -6.58 -6.80
CA LEU A 154 -2.35 -5.51 -6.64
C LEU A 154 -3.21 -5.70 -5.37
N ASP A 155 -3.59 -6.92 -5.02
CA ASP A 155 -4.23 -7.22 -3.73
C ASP A 155 -3.34 -6.81 -2.55
N ALA A 156 -2.04 -7.12 -2.63
CA ALA A 156 -1.07 -6.72 -1.61
C ALA A 156 -0.89 -5.20 -1.53
N ALA A 157 -0.79 -4.51 -2.67
CA ALA A 157 -0.72 -3.05 -2.74
C ALA A 157 -1.97 -2.40 -2.13
N MET A 158 -3.15 -2.88 -2.49
CA MET A 158 -4.43 -2.41 -1.94
C MET A 158 -4.50 -2.58 -0.42
N ALA A 159 -4.12 -3.75 0.09
CA ALA A 159 -4.05 -3.99 1.53
C ALA A 159 -3.09 -3.01 2.23
N GLY A 160 -1.95 -2.71 1.61
CA GLY A 160 -0.99 -1.71 2.06
C GLY A 160 -1.60 -0.31 2.15
N PHE A 161 -2.32 0.15 1.11
CA PHE A 161 -2.99 1.45 1.12
C PHE A 161 -4.08 1.54 2.18
N LEU A 162 -4.89 0.50 2.37
CA LEU A 162 -5.91 0.46 3.42
C LEU A 162 -5.30 0.62 4.82
N ILE A 163 -4.16 -0.03 5.08
CA ILE A 163 -3.44 0.12 6.35
C ILE A 163 -2.82 1.51 6.48
N LYS A 164 -2.25 2.04 5.39
CA LYS A 164 -1.65 3.38 5.36
C LYS A 164 -2.67 4.47 5.68
N ILE A 165 -3.86 4.42 5.09
CA ILE A 165 -4.94 5.38 5.34
C ILE A 165 -5.35 5.35 6.83
N LYS A 166 -5.47 4.17 7.43
CA LYS A 166 -5.75 4.05 8.87
C LYS A 166 -4.63 4.63 9.71
N ALA A 167 -3.38 4.34 9.36
CA ALA A 167 -2.23 4.86 10.07
C ALA A 167 -2.15 6.40 9.99
N GLU A 168 -2.46 6.98 8.83
CA GLU A 168 -2.53 8.44 8.66
C GLU A 168 -3.60 9.06 9.56
N ALA A 169 -4.78 8.46 9.66
CA ALA A 169 -5.83 8.92 10.55
C ALA A 169 -5.43 8.82 12.04
N GLU A 170 -4.81 7.70 12.45
CA GLU A 170 -4.31 7.52 13.81
C GLU A 170 -3.19 8.53 14.15
N ILE A 171 -2.28 8.82 13.22
CA ILE A 171 -1.25 9.87 13.38
C ILE A 171 -1.89 11.25 13.56
N GLY A 172 -2.94 11.55 12.78
CA GLY A 172 -3.66 12.82 12.85
C GLY A 172 -4.37 13.06 14.18
N THR A 173 -4.72 12.01 14.90
CA THR A 173 -5.38 12.09 16.22
C THR A 173 -4.45 11.83 17.41
N GLY A 174 -3.18 11.48 17.15
CA GLY A 174 -2.18 11.23 18.17
C GLY A 174 -1.73 12.49 18.91
N GLU A 175 -1.22 12.33 20.13
CA GLU A 175 -0.64 13.43 20.91
C GLU A 175 0.71 13.84 20.34
N ILE A 176 0.81 15.11 19.91
CA ILE A 176 2.09 15.69 19.49
C ILE A 176 2.75 16.35 20.70
N PHE A 177 4.00 16.02 20.94
CA PHE A 177 4.79 16.61 22.01
C PHE A 177 6.22 16.91 21.55
N THR A 178 6.95 17.69 22.34
CA THR A 178 8.37 17.99 22.10
C THR A 178 9.23 17.17 23.05
N SER A 179 10.11 16.34 22.50
CA SER A 179 11.19 15.70 23.25
C SER A 179 12.50 16.46 23.02
N ARG A 180 13.56 16.10 23.75
CA ARG A 180 14.91 16.66 23.51
C ARG A 180 15.41 16.47 22.06
N TRP A 181 14.84 15.51 21.33
CA TRP A 181 15.20 15.24 19.92
C TRP A 181 14.27 15.92 18.91
N GLY A 182 13.31 16.71 19.38
CA GLY A 182 12.38 17.47 18.55
C GLY A 182 10.96 16.95 18.55
N LYS A 183 10.22 17.26 17.48
CA LYS A 183 8.80 16.91 17.31
C LYS A 183 8.58 15.42 17.41
N SER A 184 7.74 15.00 18.35
CA SER A 184 7.48 13.62 18.71
C SER A 184 5.99 13.32 18.70
N LEU A 185 5.63 12.06 18.58
CA LEU A 185 4.25 11.58 18.52
C LEU A 185 4.04 10.48 19.54
N ALA A 186 2.92 10.54 20.27
CA ALA A 186 2.40 9.46 21.07
C ALA A 186 1.06 9.01 20.49
N VAL A 187 0.86 7.70 20.32
CA VAL A 187 -0.33 7.18 19.67
C VAL A 187 -0.70 5.78 20.17
N GLU A 188 -1.97 5.55 20.38
CA GLU A 188 -2.51 4.20 20.53
C GLU A 188 -2.83 3.62 19.15
N SER A 189 -2.21 2.50 18.79
CA SER A 189 -2.41 1.87 17.49
C SER A 189 -2.07 0.40 17.50
N LYS A 190 -2.91 -0.40 16.83
CA LYS A 190 -2.60 -1.80 16.51
C LYS A 190 -1.69 -1.97 15.29
N HIS A 191 -1.48 -0.89 14.51
CA HIS A 191 -0.73 -0.91 13.27
C HIS A 191 0.71 -0.45 13.49
N SER A 192 1.68 -1.36 13.34
CA SER A 192 3.12 -1.03 13.47
C SER A 192 3.61 -0.04 12.41
N LEU A 193 2.90 0.07 11.28
CA LEU A 193 3.20 1.02 10.21
C LEU A 193 3.18 2.48 10.68
N VAL A 194 2.36 2.81 11.70
CA VAL A 194 2.25 4.17 12.26
C VAL A 194 3.62 4.75 12.62
N SER A 195 4.47 3.97 13.29
CA SER A 195 5.80 4.46 13.69
C SER A 195 6.68 4.82 12.49
N LYS A 196 6.73 3.97 11.46
CA LYS A 196 7.53 4.22 10.25
C LYS A 196 6.97 5.39 9.44
N LEU A 197 5.64 5.47 9.33
CA LEU A 197 4.97 6.52 8.58
C LEU A 197 5.15 7.88 9.25
N ALA A 198 4.94 7.97 10.57
CA ALA A 198 5.13 9.19 11.33
C ALA A 198 6.59 9.71 11.24
N GLN A 199 7.58 8.81 11.29
CA GLN A 199 8.99 9.19 11.08
C GLN A 199 9.23 9.78 9.68
N LYS A 200 8.60 9.21 8.64
CA LYS A 200 8.63 9.77 7.28
C LYS A 200 7.92 11.14 7.18
N MET A 201 6.93 11.39 8.04
CA MET A 201 6.23 12.66 8.15
C MET A 201 7.00 13.71 9.02
N GLY A 202 8.22 13.40 9.44
CA GLY A 202 9.11 14.31 10.14
C GLY A 202 9.13 14.22 11.66
N PHE A 203 8.41 13.27 12.27
CA PHE A 203 8.52 13.03 13.71
C PHE A 203 9.86 12.37 14.05
N SER A 204 10.61 12.99 14.97
CA SER A 204 11.92 12.48 15.42
C SER A 204 11.78 11.22 16.27
N LEU A 205 10.70 11.14 17.05
CA LEU A 205 10.39 10.04 17.96
C LEU A 205 8.91 9.69 17.90
N VAL A 206 8.61 8.40 17.99
CA VAL A 206 7.24 7.88 18.05
C VAL A 206 7.09 6.89 19.20
N VAL A 207 6.21 7.20 20.13
CA VAL A 207 5.75 6.31 21.20
C VAL A 207 4.43 5.69 20.77
N ARG A 208 4.40 4.37 20.58
CA ARG A 208 3.18 3.63 20.21
C ARG A 208 2.86 2.59 21.29
N LYS A 209 1.63 2.63 21.78
CA LYS A 209 1.07 1.58 22.64
C LYS A 209 -0.03 0.82 21.90
N GLU A 210 0.00 -0.51 21.96
CA GLU A 210 -1.06 -1.32 21.36
C GLU A 210 -2.22 -1.50 22.37
N PRO A 211 -3.44 -1.06 22.03
CA PRO A 211 -4.56 -1.04 23.00
C PRO A 211 -4.97 -2.41 23.54
N LYS A 212 -4.82 -3.48 22.72
CA LYS A 212 -5.27 -4.83 23.11
C LYS A 212 -4.26 -5.57 23.98
N THR A 213 -2.97 -5.46 23.64
CA THR A 213 -1.90 -6.24 24.29
C THR A 213 -1.17 -5.44 25.36
N GLY A 214 -1.29 -4.11 25.34
CA GLY A 214 -0.49 -3.22 26.16
C GLY A 214 0.97 -3.09 25.70
N PHE A 215 1.35 -3.74 24.61
CA PHE A 215 2.71 -3.70 24.11
C PHE A 215 3.11 -2.30 23.65
N VAL A 216 4.34 -1.93 23.99
CA VAL A 216 4.88 -0.59 23.71
C VAL A 216 6.03 -0.68 22.71
N SER A 217 6.09 0.28 21.80
CA SER A 217 7.29 0.51 20.99
C SER A 217 7.62 1.98 20.93
N ILE A 218 8.86 2.33 21.21
CA ILE A 218 9.43 3.68 21.10
C ILE A 218 10.49 3.61 20.01
N LYS A 219 10.33 4.39 18.97
CA LYS A 219 11.22 4.39 17.80
C LYS A 219 11.58 5.80 17.39
N SER A 220 12.87 6.05 17.22
CA SER A 220 13.37 7.32 16.69
C SER A 220 13.77 7.21 15.23
N GLN A 221 13.88 8.37 14.55
CA GLN A 221 14.61 8.44 13.29
C GLN A 221 16.06 7.96 13.50
N PRO A 222 16.68 7.30 12.51
CA PRO A 222 18.03 6.77 12.62
C PRO A 222 19.10 7.88 12.45
N LYS A 223 19.03 8.90 13.32
CA LYS A 223 20.01 9.99 13.37
C LYS A 223 21.04 9.72 14.46
N ALA A 224 22.32 9.87 14.15
CA ALA A 224 23.42 9.60 15.11
C ALA A 224 23.30 10.38 16.44
N ALA A 225 22.68 11.55 16.42
CA ALA A 225 22.44 12.37 17.62
C ALA A 225 21.33 11.84 18.54
N ILE A 226 20.57 10.81 18.13
CA ILE A 226 19.48 10.26 18.92
C ILE A 226 19.93 8.95 19.61
N ASP A 227 19.90 8.98 20.94
CA ASP A 227 20.16 7.83 21.77
C ASP A 227 19.03 7.64 22.78
N LEU A 228 18.32 6.53 22.66
CA LEU A 228 17.19 6.20 23.53
C LEU A 228 17.60 5.47 24.82
N LYS A 229 18.91 5.26 25.07
CA LYS A 229 19.39 4.55 26.28
C LYS A 229 18.88 5.19 27.58
N PRO A 230 18.91 6.53 27.75
CA PRO A 230 18.38 7.16 28.96
C PRO A 230 16.89 6.89 29.17
N VAL A 231 16.09 6.90 28.10
CA VAL A 231 14.64 6.56 28.17
C VAL A 231 14.46 5.10 28.58
N PHE A 232 15.24 4.19 28.00
CA PHE A 232 15.20 2.78 28.36
C PHE A 232 15.47 2.56 29.86
N ASP A 233 16.52 3.22 30.39
CA ASP A 233 16.90 3.06 31.80
C ASP A 233 15.81 3.56 32.76
N GLN A 234 15.11 4.65 32.42
CA GLN A 234 13.99 5.15 33.21
C GLN A 234 12.74 4.23 33.11
N LEU A 235 12.44 3.72 31.93
CA LEU A 235 11.34 2.77 31.75
C LEU A 235 11.54 1.48 32.55
N VAL A 236 12.75 0.94 32.57
CA VAL A 236 13.08 -0.26 33.38
C VAL A 236 12.94 0.01 34.88
N LYS A 237 13.28 1.22 35.35
CA LYS A 237 13.09 1.62 36.74
C LYS A 237 11.62 1.80 37.10
N ALA A 238 10.86 2.47 36.23
CA ALA A 238 9.46 2.79 36.47
C ALA A 238 8.56 1.56 36.37
N ASP A 239 8.92 0.59 35.53
CA ASP A 239 8.15 -0.64 35.31
C ASP A 239 9.09 -1.86 35.23
N SER A 240 9.68 -2.20 36.39
CA SER A 240 10.62 -3.30 36.52
C SER A 240 10.00 -4.68 36.30
N GLN A 241 8.67 -4.78 36.31
CA GLN A 241 7.95 -6.03 36.09
C GLN A 241 7.70 -6.33 34.62
N ALA A 242 7.81 -5.33 33.74
CA ALA A 242 7.65 -5.49 32.31
C ALA A 242 8.94 -5.96 31.64
N SER A 243 8.79 -6.66 30.50
CA SER A 243 9.94 -7.15 29.74
C SER A 243 10.35 -6.11 28.70
N TRP A 244 11.26 -5.23 29.03
CA TRP A 244 11.79 -4.21 28.12
C TRP A 244 13.00 -4.72 27.34
N PHE A 245 13.06 -4.43 26.05
CA PHE A 245 14.17 -4.72 25.16
C PHE A 245 14.70 -3.42 24.53
N PHE A 246 16.02 -3.26 24.56
CA PHE A 246 16.73 -2.15 23.92
C PHE A 246 17.55 -2.66 22.75
N HIS A 247 17.27 -2.16 21.56
CA HIS A 247 17.95 -2.59 20.34
C HIS A 247 19.36 -1.96 20.24
N GLN A 248 20.34 -2.70 19.72
CA GLN A 248 21.73 -2.26 19.57
C GLN A 248 21.90 -0.96 18.74
N SER A 249 20.97 -0.67 17.81
CA SER A 249 20.97 0.59 17.05
C SER A 249 20.76 1.83 17.93
N ARG A 250 20.36 1.68 19.19
CA ARG A 250 20.00 2.74 20.16
C ARG A 250 18.76 3.57 19.76
N HIS A 251 18.05 3.18 18.69
CA HIS A 251 16.89 3.88 18.14
C HIS A 251 15.54 3.18 18.40
N ILE A 252 15.56 2.02 19.08
CA ILE A 252 14.35 1.21 19.26
C ILE A 252 14.32 0.65 20.69
N ILE A 253 13.22 0.94 21.38
CA ILE A 253 12.83 0.28 22.62
C ILE A 253 11.50 -0.43 22.36
N VAL A 254 11.37 -1.67 22.80
CA VAL A 254 10.12 -2.41 22.69
C VAL A 254 9.81 -3.18 23.96
N ASN A 255 8.52 -3.28 24.27
CA ASN A 255 7.99 -4.18 25.28
C ASN A 255 6.96 -5.07 24.59
N GLY A 256 7.41 -6.23 24.17
CA GLY A 256 6.60 -7.18 23.41
C GLY A 256 6.38 -6.85 21.94
N SER A 257 6.01 -7.87 21.18
CA SER A 257 5.67 -7.75 19.76
C SER A 257 4.89 -9.00 19.32
N ARG A 258 4.36 -8.98 18.10
CA ARG A 258 3.76 -10.19 17.49
C ARG A 258 4.74 -11.35 17.35
N HIS A 259 6.04 -11.05 17.23
CA HIS A 259 7.11 -12.06 17.14
C HIS A 259 7.53 -12.60 18.49
N ASN A 260 7.20 -11.89 19.58
CA ASN A 260 7.46 -12.32 20.95
C ASN A 260 6.27 -11.97 21.85
N PRO A 261 5.17 -12.72 21.75
CA PRO A 261 3.93 -12.42 22.46
C PRO A 261 3.92 -12.87 23.92
N ALA A 262 4.88 -13.69 24.34
CA ALA A 262 4.94 -14.28 25.68
C ALA A 262 5.58 -13.36 26.74
N VAL A 263 6.05 -12.17 26.34
CA VAL A 263 6.64 -11.22 27.28
C VAL A 263 5.59 -10.50 28.11
N LYS A 264 5.96 -10.11 29.34
CA LYS A 264 5.07 -9.34 30.22
C LYS A 264 4.93 -7.92 29.68
N ALA A 265 3.69 -7.54 29.37
CA ALA A 265 3.36 -6.21 28.87
C ALA A 265 3.60 -5.12 29.93
N SER A 266 3.85 -3.90 29.47
CA SER A 266 4.01 -2.74 30.35
C SER A 266 2.67 -2.30 30.97
N GLY A 267 2.71 -2.06 32.28
CA GLY A 267 1.59 -1.46 33.02
C GLY A 267 1.46 0.05 32.84
N LEU A 268 2.50 0.72 32.36
CA LEU A 268 2.50 2.19 32.17
C LEU A 268 1.48 2.61 31.11
N SER A 269 0.71 3.65 31.39
CA SER A 269 -0.13 4.33 30.41
C SER A 269 0.71 5.02 29.34
N LEU A 270 0.10 5.35 28.19
CA LEU A 270 0.78 6.09 27.14
C LEU A 270 1.28 7.44 27.68
N LYS A 271 0.50 8.10 28.53
CA LYS A 271 0.88 9.38 29.17
C LYS A 271 2.11 9.27 30.06
N GLU A 272 2.15 8.27 30.95
CA GLU A 272 3.34 8.03 31.83
C GLU A 272 4.60 7.80 31.01
N ILE A 273 4.51 7.07 29.91
CA ILE A 273 5.65 6.84 29.01
C ILE A 273 6.08 8.16 28.34
N VAL A 274 5.12 8.99 27.92
CA VAL A 274 5.41 10.33 27.35
C VAL A 274 6.10 11.24 28.38
N ASP A 275 5.59 11.22 29.62
CA ASP A 275 6.18 12.03 30.71
C ASP A 275 7.64 11.62 30.95
N ILE A 276 7.93 10.33 31.04
CA ILE A 276 9.31 9.80 31.11
C ILE A 276 10.18 10.30 29.95
N VAL A 277 9.64 10.30 28.73
CA VAL A 277 10.40 10.78 27.54
C VAL A 277 10.67 12.27 27.59
N LYS A 278 9.76 13.07 28.17
CA LYS A 278 9.90 14.52 28.30
C LYS A 278 10.91 14.93 29.38
N GLU A 279 11.11 14.10 30.40
CA GLU A 279 12.05 14.37 31.49
C GLU A 279 13.53 14.11 31.13
N ILE A 280 13.80 13.45 30.00
CA ILE A 280 15.13 13.19 29.47
C ILE A 280 15.66 14.37 28.65
#